data_f0b2aecc2ab24c50dc3d695c2d258a93
#
_entry.id   f0b2aecc2ab24c50dc3d695c2d258a93
#
_cell.length_a   1.000
_cell.length_b   1.000
_cell.length_c   1.000
_cell.angle_alpha   90.00
_cell.angle_beta   90.00
_cell.angle_gamma   90.00
#
_symmetry.space_group_name_H-M   'P 1'
#
loop_
_entity.id
_entity.type
_entity.pdbx_description
1 polymer ?
#
loop_
_entity_poly.entity_id
_entity_poly.type
_entity_poly.pdbx_seq_one_letter_code
_entity_poly.pdbx_strand_id
1 'polypeptide(L)'
;IYWTDHISAGSNWGTDTTSTYTDVIPITIDSLTGGTDDYALTAGEYELAYDKFEDTESLDINLILGGRGGGAGDSASTQDTHHTMLIALAETRRDCVAFMSPYRSATVGVALSSTATQNVIDAFNLVPSSSYAVFDSGYKYMFDKYNDVFRFVPLNGDIAGLCAFTDQVADSFFSPAGFNRGNVRGAVKLSYNPTKAERDQLYRAR
;
A
#
# COMPACT_ATOMS: atom_id res chain seq x y z
N ILE A 1 25.07 -37.68 -28.01
CA ILE A 1 25.05 -37.29 -29.43
C ILE A 1 25.77 -35.97 -29.51
N TYR A 2 26.86 -35.91 -30.28
CA TYR A 2 27.62 -34.68 -30.49
C TYR A 2 27.23 -34.11 -31.85
N TRP A 3 26.84 -32.84 -31.83
CA TRP A 3 26.50 -32.08 -33.03
C TRP A 3 27.75 -31.35 -33.48
N THR A 4 28.19 -31.64 -34.69
CA THR A 4 29.40 -30.98 -35.23
C THR A 4 29.08 -29.85 -36.18
N ASP A 5 27.84 -29.80 -36.69
CA ASP A 5 27.38 -28.76 -37.61
C ASP A 5 25.97 -28.28 -37.25
N HIS A 6 25.65 -27.09 -37.73
CA HIS A 6 24.32 -26.55 -37.61
C HIS A 6 23.33 -27.25 -38.52
N ILE A 7 22.16 -27.57 -38.02
CA ILE A 7 21.04 -27.99 -38.84
C ILE A 7 20.45 -26.71 -39.42
N SER A 8 20.50 -26.55 -40.73
CA SER A 8 19.90 -25.39 -41.40
C SER A 8 18.38 -25.42 -41.33
N ALA A 9 17.77 -24.25 -41.20
CA ALA A 9 16.31 -24.12 -41.17
C ALA A 9 15.73 -24.75 -42.46
N GLY A 10 14.64 -25.51 -42.29
CA GLY A 10 14.01 -26.21 -43.40
C GLY A 10 14.63 -27.55 -43.79
N SER A 11 15.71 -28.00 -43.11
CA SER A 11 16.32 -29.29 -43.35
C SER A 11 15.66 -30.41 -42.55
N ASN A 12 15.40 -31.53 -43.16
CA ASN A 12 14.93 -32.74 -42.48
C ASN A 12 16.15 -33.53 -41.92
N TRP A 13 15.95 -34.15 -40.78
CA TRP A 13 17.00 -34.87 -40.10
C TRP A 13 16.57 -36.27 -39.67
N GLY A 14 17.46 -37.24 -39.90
CA GLY A 14 17.17 -38.64 -39.59
C GLY A 14 16.24 -39.29 -40.60
N THR A 15 15.48 -40.27 -40.14
CA THR A 15 14.53 -41.05 -40.96
C THR A 15 13.17 -40.41 -41.10
N ASP A 16 12.88 -39.39 -40.32
CA ASP A 16 11.62 -38.65 -40.39
C ASP A 16 11.74 -37.47 -41.35
N THR A 17 11.22 -37.67 -42.56
CA THR A 17 11.24 -36.66 -43.62
C THR A 17 10.10 -35.63 -43.48
N THR A 18 9.24 -35.76 -42.47
CA THR A 18 8.13 -34.83 -42.22
C THR A 18 8.49 -33.73 -41.22
N SER A 19 9.54 -33.97 -40.39
CA SER A 19 10.00 -33.00 -39.41
C SER A 19 10.98 -32.02 -40.04
N THR A 20 10.60 -30.74 -39.99
CA THR A 20 11.45 -29.64 -40.45
C THR A 20 12.04 -28.93 -39.23
N TYR A 21 13.35 -28.76 -39.24
CA TYR A 21 14.06 -28.10 -38.16
C TYR A 21 14.30 -26.62 -38.47
N THR A 22 14.22 -25.80 -37.47
CA THR A 22 14.70 -24.41 -37.53
C THR A 22 16.16 -24.36 -37.14
N ASP A 23 16.87 -23.34 -37.57
CA ASP A 23 18.28 -23.16 -37.17
C ASP A 23 18.38 -23.10 -35.63
N VAL A 24 19.33 -23.88 -35.12
CA VAL A 24 19.68 -23.83 -33.70
C VAL A 24 20.70 -22.72 -33.53
N ILE A 25 20.24 -21.60 -33.05
CA ILE A 25 21.10 -20.47 -32.68
C ILE A 25 21.77 -20.81 -31.34
N PRO A 26 23.13 -20.84 -31.27
CA PRO A 26 23.85 -21.25 -30.06
C PRO A 26 23.56 -20.36 -28.83
N ILE A 27 23.17 -19.13 -29.07
CA ILE A 27 22.72 -18.21 -28.01
C ILE A 27 21.46 -17.51 -28.52
N THR A 28 20.35 -17.79 -27.89
CA THR A 28 19.09 -17.06 -28.13
C THR A 28 19.03 -15.90 -27.17
N ILE A 29 19.16 -14.69 -27.66
CA ILE A 29 18.91 -13.46 -26.90
C ILE A 29 17.53 -12.98 -27.31
N ASP A 30 16.52 -13.39 -26.55
CA ASP A 30 15.16 -12.90 -26.73
C ASP A 30 14.79 -11.96 -25.61
N SER A 31 14.16 -10.86 -25.97
CA SER A 31 13.47 -10.00 -25.00
C SER A 31 12.11 -10.62 -24.70
N LEU A 32 11.83 -10.83 -23.43
CA LEU A 32 10.49 -11.21 -23.02
C LEU A 32 9.53 -10.10 -23.41
N THR A 33 8.53 -10.43 -24.23
CA THR A 33 7.51 -9.50 -24.70
C THR A 33 6.13 -9.93 -24.21
N GLY A 34 5.17 -9.00 -24.18
CA GLY A 34 3.80 -9.30 -23.77
C GLY A 34 3.54 -9.25 -22.28
N GLY A 35 4.54 -8.90 -21.47
CA GLY A 35 4.31 -8.52 -20.09
C GLY A 35 3.66 -7.13 -20.03
N THR A 36 2.59 -6.99 -19.27
CA THR A 36 1.97 -5.70 -18.95
C THR A 36 1.98 -5.51 -17.45
N ASP A 37 2.38 -4.31 -17.03
CA ASP A 37 2.26 -3.93 -15.63
C ASP A 37 0.80 -3.62 -15.32
N ASP A 38 0.25 -4.27 -14.31
CA ASP A 38 -1.06 -3.95 -13.77
C ASP A 38 -0.91 -3.36 -12.36
N TYR A 39 -1.01 -2.05 -12.29
CA TYR A 39 -1.00 -1.28 -11.03
C TYR A 39 -2.41 -0.87 -10.58
N ALA A 40 -3.44 -1.28 -11.31
CA ALA A 40 -4.84 -0.93 -11.05
C ALA A 40 -5.57 -2.09 -10.37
N LEU A 41 -5.04 -2.54 -9.22
CA LEU A 41 -5.64 -3.62 -8.45
C LEU A 41 -7.07 -3.30 -8.05
N THR A 42 -7.97 -4.25 -8.24
CA THR A 42 -9.35 -4.16 -7.78
C THR A 42 -9.45 -4.44 -6.27
N ALA A 43 -10.55 -4.06 -5.65
CA ALA A 43 -10.80 -4.37 -4.23
C ALA A 43 -10.76 -5.88 -3.95
N GLY A 44 -11.29 -6.71 -4.86
CA GLY A 44 -11.26 -8.16 -4.70
C GLY A 44 -9.86 -8.78 -4.79
N GLU A 45 -8.96 -8.20 -5.59
CA GLU A 45 -7.56 -8.64 -5.63
C GLU A 45 -6.82 -8.28 -4.34
N TYR A 46 -7.11 -7.11 -3.76
CA TYR A 46 -6.62 -6.75 -2.43
C TYR A 46 -7.13 -7.72 -1.37
N GLU A 47 -8.44 -8.04 -1.38
CA GLU A 47 -9.06 -8.99 -0.46
C GLU A 47 -8.38 -10.36 -0.55
N LEU A 48 -8.23 -10.92 -1.74
CA LEU A 48 -7.54 -12.20 -1.95
C LEU A 48 -6.08 -12.20 -1.46
N ALA A 49 -5.40 -11.05 -1.55
CA ALA A 49 -4.03 -10.92 -1.07
C ALA A 49 -3.99 -10.85 0.47
N TYR A 50 -4.88 -10.09 1.08
CA TYR A 50 -4.93 -9.93 2.54
C TYR A 50 -5.51 -11.17 3.25
N ASP A 51 -6.40 -11.93 2.64
CA ASP A 51 -6.91 -13.20 3.18
C ASP A 51 -5.80 -14.22 3.45
N LYS A 52 -4.66 -14.13 2.74
CA LYS A 52 -3.50 -14.98 3.02
C LYS A 52 -2.87 -14.73 4.39
N PHE A 53 -3.21 -13.62 5.02
CA PHE A 53 -2.74 -13.24 6.34
C PHE A 53 -3.79 -13.51 7.45
N GLU A 54 -4.90 -14.15 7.14
CA GLU A 54 -5.96 -14.46 8.11
C GLU A 54 -5.53 -15.52 9.14
N ASP A 55 -4.64 -16.44 8.74
CA ASP A 55 -4.17 -17.51 9.61
C ASP A 55 -3.20 -16.98 10.68
N THR A 56 -3.65 -17.02 11.93
CA THR A 56 -2.89 -16.57 13.10
C THR A 56 -1.86 -17.59 13.59
N GLU A 57 -1.99 -18.85 13.20
CA GLU A 57 -1.08 -19.91 13.66
C GLU A 57 0.22 -19.95 12.83
N SER A 58 0.13 -19.64 11.55
CA SER A 58 1.28 -19.70 10.64
C SER A 58 2.01 -18.36 10.50
N LEU A 59 1.34 -17.24 10.75
CA LEU A 59 1.86 -15.89 10.53
C LEU A 59 1.64 -14.99 11.74
N ASP A 60 2.73 -14.50 12.33
CA ASP A 60 2.71 -13.51 13.40
C ASP A 60 2.76 -12.09 12.82
N ILE A 61 1.65 -11.35 12.92
CA ILE A 61 1.49 -10.01 12.37
C ILE A 61 0.93 -9.09 13.46
N ASN A 62 1.62 -8.00 13.75
CA ASN A 62 1.21 -7.04 14.76
C ASN A 62 0.60 -5.76 14.15
N LEU A 63 1.06 -5.35 12.97
CA LEU A 63 0.64 -4.11 12.33
C LEU A 63 0.26 -4.36 10.87
N ILE A 64 -0.92 -3.90 10.46
CA ILE A 64 -1.38 -3.93 9.07
C ILE A 64 -1.35 -2.49 8.55
N LEU A 65 -0.65 -2.27 7.43
CA LEU A 65 -0.55 -0.97 6.79
C LEU A 65 -1.51 -0.91 5.61
N GLY A 66 -2.51 -0.04 5.67
CA GLY A 66 -3.46 0.16 4.59
C GLY A 66 -2.87 0.83 3.34
N GLY A 67 -1.66 1.37 3.46
CA GLY A 67 -1.01 2.05 2.35
C GLY A 67 -1.80 3.27 1.87
N ARG A 68 -1.95 3.40 0.55
CA ARG A 68 -2.75 4.48 -0.05
C ARG A 68 -4.23 4.25 0.26
N GLY A 69 -4.87 5.23 0.89
CA GLY A 69 -6.31 5.18 1.14
C GLY A 69 -7.09 4.99 -0.17
N GLY A 70 -8.00 4.04 -0.18
CA GLY A 70 -8.74 3.69 -1.37
C GLY A 70 -8.04 2.69 -2.31
N GLY A 71 -6.89 2.16 -1.92
CA GLY A 71 -6.16 1.19 -2.76
C GLY A 71 -5.77 1.78 -4.12
N ALA A 72 -6.16 1.12 -5.22
CA ALA A 72 -5.90 1.60 -6.58
C ALA A 72 -6.72 2.85 -6.95
N GLY A 73 -7.95 2.97 -6.43
CA GLY A 73 -8.80 4.15 -6.64
C GLY A 73 -8.45 5.31 -5.71
N ASP A 74 -8.86 6.51 -6.11
CA ASP A 74 -8.71 7.73 -5.30
C ASP A 74 -10.08 8.37 -5.07
N SER A 75 -10.96 7.63 -4.38
CA SER A 75 -12.33 8.06 -4.08
C SER A 75 -12.80 7.55 -2.73
N ALA A 76 -13.83 8.18 -2.19
CA ALA A 76 -14.47 7.78 -0.95
C ALA A 76 -14.98 6.32 -1.00
N SER A 77 -15.57 5.91 -2.12
CA SER A 77 -16.13 4.56 -2.29
C SER A 77 -15.05 3.48 -2.30
N THR A 78 -13.94 3.71 -3.00
CA THR A 78 -12.82 2.75 -3.03
C THR A 78 -12.12 2.68 -1.68
N GLN A 79 -12.04 3.80 -0.96
CA GLN A 79 -11.54 3.85 0.42
C GLN A 79 -12.41 3.02 1.36
N ASP A 80 -13.73 3.21 1.32
CA ASP A 80 -14.67 2.48 2.17
C ASP A 80 -14.50 0.97 2.03
N THR A 81 -14.51 0.47 0.79
CA THR A 81 -14.31 -0.95 0.51
C THR A 81 -12.97 -1.46 1.02
N HIS A 82 -11.89 -0.74 0.75
CA HIS A 82 -10.53 -1.13 1.15
C HIS A 82 -10.36 -1.13 2.68
N HIS A 83 -10.83 -0.07 3.36
CA HIS A 83 -10.70 0.04 4.81
C HIS A 83 -11.60 -0.95 5.56
N THR A 84 -12.82 -1.19 5.08
CA THR A 84 -13.73 -2.19 5.66
C THR A 84 -13.11 -3.57 5.62
N MET A 85 -12.46 -3.94 4.53
CA MET A 85 -11.72 -5.20 4.40
C MET A 85 -10.57 -5.29 5.41
N LEU A 86 -9.75 -4.25 5.56
CA LEU A 86 -8.63 -4.24 6.51
C LEU A 86 -9.11 -4.35 7.97
N ILE A 87 -10.22 -3.69 8.30
CA ILE A 87 -10.83 -3.78 9.63
C ILE A 87 -11.36 -5.19 9.88
N ALA A 88 -12.06 -5.78 8.90
CA ALA A 88 -12.57 -7.14 9.02
C ALA A 88 -11.45 -8.16 9.28
N LEU A 89 -10.32 -8.03 8.57
CA LEU A 89 -9.13 -8.85 8.81
C LEU A 89 -8.58 -8.66 10.22
N ALA A 90 -8.42 -7.41 10.68
CA ALA A 90 -7.92 -7.12 12.02
C ALA A 90 -8.86 -7.62 13.12
N GLU A 91 -10.18 -7.54 12.93
CA GLU A 91 -11.19 -8.05 13.86
C GLU A 91 -11.26 -9.58 13.88
N THR A 92 -10.99 -10.23 12.77
CA THR A 92 -10.90 -11.70 12.69
C THR A 92 -9.67 -12.18 13.43
N ARG A 93 -8.53 -11.58 13.20
CA ARG A 93 -7.26 -11.95 13.84
C ARG A 93 -7.19 -11.58 15.32
N ARG A 94 -7.56 -10.36 15.69
CA ARG A 94 -7.52 -9.80 17.06
C ARG A 94 -6.13 -9.67 17.69
N ASP A 95 -5.07 -9.96 16.95
CA ASP A 95 -3.67 -9.88 17.35
C ASP A 95 -2.91 -8.73 16.68
N CYS A 96 -3.58 -7.97 15.83
CA CYS A 96 -2.98 -6.91 15.04
C CYS A 96 -3.86 -5.65 15.02
N VAL A 97 -3.24 -4.53 14.60
CA VAL A 97 -3.92 -3.23 14.43
C VAL A 97 -3.75 -2.74 13.01
N ALA A 98 -4.85 -2.34 12.38
CA ALA A 98 -4.85 -1.77 11.03
C ALA A 98 -4.66 -0.25 11.10
N PHE A 99 -3.69 0.26 10.32
CA PHE A 99 -3.40 1.69 10.16
C PHE A 99 -3.84 2.17 8.79
N MET A 100 -4.69 3.17 8.76
CA MET A 100 -5.36 3.64 7.56
C MET A 100 -5.24 5.15 7.40
N SER A 101 -5.22 5.60 6.15
CA SER A 101 -5.22 7.02 5.76
C SER A 101 -6.41 7.30 4.84
N PRO A 102 -6.95 8.53 4.80
CA PRO A 102 -7.99 8.90 3.85
C PRO A 102 -7.51 8.77 2.40
N TYR A 103 -8.42 8.70 1.44
CA TYR A 103 -8.07 8.74 0.03
C TYR A 103 -7.31 10.05 -0.30
N ARG A 104 -6.39 9.97 -1.26
CA ARG A 104 -5.39 11.02 -1.49
C ARG A 104 -6.03 12.40 -1.79
N SER A 105 -7.04 12.44 -2.65
CA SER A 105 -7.69 13.70 -3.03
C SER A 105 -8.55 14.33 -1.91
N ALA A 106 -8.78 13.62 -0.81
CA ALA A 106 -9.43 14.21 0.36
C ALA A 106 -8.60 15.37 0.95
N THR A 107 -7.28 15.27 0.90
CA THR A 107 -6.37 16.25 1.54
C THR A 107 -5.33 16.84 0.59
N VAL A 108 -4.88 16.11 -0.41
CA VAL A 108 -3.85 16.56 -1.36
C VAL A 108 -4.48 17.37 -2.47
N GLY A 109 -4.00 18.60 -2.65
CA GLY A 109 -4.52 19.52 -3.67
C GLY A 109 -5.76 20.33 -3.22
N VAL A 110 -6.22 20.13 -1.99
CA VAL A 110 -7.34 20.91 -1.43
C VAL A 110 -6.82 22.27 -0.96
N ALA A 111 -7.41 23.35 -1.48
CA ALA A 111 -6.93 24.70 -1.23
C ALA A 111 -7.24 25.21 0.18
N LEU A 112 -8.39 24.81 0.75
CA LEU A 112 -8.85 25.26 2.06
C LEU A 112 -8.69 24.16 3.11
N SER A 113 -8.06 24.49 4.22
CA SER A 113 -7.87 23.57 5.35
C SER A 113 -9.20 23.08 5.93
N SER A 114 -10.21 23.95 6.00
CA SER A 114 -11.55 23.58 6.46
C SER A 114 -12.23 22.54 5.55
N THR A 115 -12.05 22.65 4.23
CA THR A 115 -12.55 21.67 3.27
C THR A 115 -11.82 20.34 3.41
N ALA A 116 -10.49 20.36 3.56
CA ALA A 116 -9.71 19.16 3.81
C ALA A 116 -10.14 18.47 5.11
N THR A 117 -10.37 19.24 6.18
CA THR A 117 -10.88 18.75 7.45
C THR A 117 -12.24 18.05 7.29
N GLN A 118 -13.18 18.69 6.56
CA GLN A 118 -14.49 18.08 6.32
C GLN A 118 -14.37 16.80 5.48
N ASN A 119 -13.55 16.78 4.44
CA ASN A 119 -13.32 15.60 3.63
C ASN A 119 -12.75 14.43 4.47
N VAL A 120 -11.85 14.70 5.41
CA VAL A 120 -11.32 13.69 6.33
C VAL A 120 -12.41 13.15 7.25
N ILE A 121 -13.28 14.03 7.78
CA ILE A 121 -14.42 13.63 8.60
C ILE A 121 -15.39 12.76 7.80
N ASP A 122 -15.71 13.16 6.58
CA ASP A 122 -16.60 12.40 5.70
C ASP A 122 -15.99 11.04 5.34
N ALA A 123 -14.69 10.99 5.05
CA ALA A 123 -13.94 9.76 4.80
C ALA A 123 -13.93 8.84 6.03
N PHE A 124 -13.78 9.39 7.21
CA PHE A 124 -13.80 8.63 8.45
C PHE A 124 -15.20 8.07 8.77
N ASN A 125 -16.25 8.82 8.51
CA ASN A 125 -17.63 8.39 8.77
C ASN A 125 -18.11 7.23 7.89
N LEU A 126 -17.41 6.94 6.78
CA LEU A 126 -17.69 5.78 5.94
C LEU A 126 -17.14 4.49 6.55
N VAL A 127 -16.11 4.59 7.38
CA VAL A 127 -15.38 3.43 7.90
C VAL A 127 -16.06 2.91 9.17
N PRO A 128 -16.26 1.58 9.31
CA PRO A 128 -16.80 0.98 10.54
C PRO A 128 -15.95 1.32 11.77
N SER A 129 -16.59 1.55 12.91
CA SER A 129 -15.89 1.79 14.16
C SER A 129 -15.32 0.48 14.71
N SER A 130 -14.01 0.46 14.96
CA SER A 130 -13.33 -0.71 15.50
C SER A 130 -12.24 -0.30 16.48
N SER A 131 -12.01 -1.13 17.51
CA SER A 131 -10.87 -0.97 18.44
C SER A 131 -9.56 -1.49 17.85
N TYR A 132 -9.61 -2.18 16.72
CA TYR A 132 -8.45 -2.74 16.01
C TYR A 132 -7.99 -1.87 14.84
N ALA A 133 -8.47 -0.64 14.75
CA ALA A 133 -8.18 0.25 13.64
C ALA A 133 -7.78 1.65 14.10
N VAL A 134 -6.79 2.21 13.41
CA VAL A 134 -6.30 3.58 13.57
C VAL A 134 -6.43 4.30 12.25
N PHE A 135 -7.08 5.46 12.25
CA PHE A 135 -7.26 6.30 11.07
C PHE A 135 -6.52 7.62 11.27
N ASP A 136 -5.61 7.94 10.36
CA ASP A 136 -4.87 9.20 10.39
C ASP A 136 -5.55 10.30 9.55
N SER A 137 -5.01 11.51 9.58
CA SER A 137 -5.62 12.68 8.94
C SER A 137 -5.05 13.02 7.57
N GLY A 138 -4.14 12.23 6.99
CA GLY A 138 -3.69 12.58 5.65
C GLY A 138 -2.32 12.12 5.20
N TYR A 139 -1.61 13.02 4.52
CA TYR A 139 -0.39 12.72 3.76
C TYR A 139 0.75 13.66 4.15
N LYS A 140 1.97 13.13 4.12
CA LYS A 140 3.21 13.93 4.17
C LYS A 140 3.77 14.12 2.76
N TYR A 141 4.41 15.26 2.51
CA TYR A 141 5.21 15.52 1.32
C TYR A 141 6.66 15.22 1.65
N MET A 142 7.27 14.29 0.93
CA MET A 142 8.64 13.87 1.15
C MET A 142 9.39 13.68 -0.16
N PHE A 143 10.71 13.70 -0.09
CA PHE A 143 11.59 13.42 -1.20
C PHE A 143 11.80 11.93 -1.39
N ASP A 144 11.48 11.43 -2.59
CA ASP A 144 11.79 10.08 -3.04
C ASP A 144 13.17 10.07 -3.69
N LYS A 145 14.17 9.65 -2.93
CA LYS A 145 15.57 9.65 -3.37
C LYS A 145 15.89 8.67 -4.50
N TYR A 146 15.01 7.70 -4.75
CA TYR A 146 15.23 6.69 -5.79
C TYR A 146 14.78 7.16 -7.15
N ASN A 147 13.72 7.98 -7.19
CA ASN A 147 13.17 8.53 -8.42
C ASN A 147 13.48 10.02 -8.61
N ASP A 148 14.22 10.65 -7.67
CA ASP A 148 14.56 12.07 -7.67
C ASP A 148 13.32 12.99 -7.80
N VAL A 149 12.25 12.66 -7.11
CA VAL A 149 10.99 13.41 -7.13
C VAL A 149 10.41 13.58 -5.73
N PHE A 150 9.65 14.65 -5.54
CA PHE A 150 8.85 14.80 -4.33
C PHE A 150 7.48 14.16 -4.51
N ARG A 151 7.03 13.41 -3.50
CA ARG A 151 5.74 12.71 -3.51
C ARG A 151 4.96 12.94 -2.23
N PHE A 152 3.63 12.88 -2.34
CA PHE A 152 2.77 12.73 -1.19
C PHE A 152 2.63 11.24 -0.83
N VAL A 153 2.95 10.91 0.42
CA VAL A 153 2.91 9.56 0.97
C VAL A 153 1.94 9.54 2.15
N PRO A 154 1.07 8.52 2.28
CA PRO A 154 0.14 8.43 3.39
C PRO A 154 0.87 8.29 4.73
N LEU A 155 0.26 8.79 5.81
CA LEU A 155 0.87 8.80 7.14
C LEU A 155 0.74 7.48 7.89
N ASN A 156 -0.11 6.55 7.45
CA ASN A 156 -0.36 5.30 8.19
C ASN A 156 0.91 4.50 8.47
N GLY A 157 1.83 4.41 7.53
CA GLY A 157 3.12 3.75 7.73
C GLY A 157 4.00 4.46 8.76
N ASP A 158 3.97 5.79 8.80
CA ASP A 158 4.70 6.56 9.80
C ASP A 158 4.12 6.40 11.20
N ILE A 159 2.79 6.44 11.31
CA ILE A 159 2.09 6.26 12.60
C ILE A 159 2.35 4.86 13.16
N ALA A 160 2.23 3.82 12.32
CA ALA A 160 2.59 2.46 12.71
C ALA A 160 4.06 2.34 13.13
N GLY A 161 4.97 2.99 12.38
CA GLY A 161 6.39 3.06 12.70
C GLY A 161 6.68 3.79 14.03
N LEU A 162 5.90 4.83 14.35
CA LEU A 162 6.00 5.51 15.66
C LEU A 162 5.50 4.62 16.80
N CYS A 163 4.46 3.81 16.60
CA CYS A 163 4.00 2.81 17.55
C CYS A 163 5.10 1.77 17.81
N ALA A 164 5.65 1.16 16.76
CA ALA A 164 6.74 0.19 16.89
C ALA A 164 8.00 0.79 17.54
N PHE A 165 8.33 2.04 17.24
CA PHE A 165 9.43 2.73 17.90
C PHE A 165 9.15 2.99 19.39
N THR A 166 7.91 3.31 19.73
CA THR A 166 7.50 3.51 21.13
C THR A 166 7.59 2.21 21.93
N ASP A 167 7.19 1.08 21.34
CA ASP A 167 7.34 -0.24 21.94
C ASP A 167 8.81 -0.59 22.22
N GLN A 168 9.72 -0.17 21.36
CA GLN A 168 11.15 -0.41 21.50
C GLN A 168 11.78 0.44 22.62
N VAL A 169 11.36 1.71 22.79
CA VAL A 169 12.03 2.68 23.71
C VAL A 169 11.30 2.86 25.04
N ALA A 170 10.07 2.40 25.14
CA ALA A 170 9.25 2.49 26.34
C ALA A 170 8.40 1.21 26.48
N ASP A 171 7.08 1.33 26.33
CA ASP A 171 6.14 0.21 26.36
C ASP A 171 4.94 0.53 25.48
N SER A 172 4.19 -0.50 25.05
CA SER A 172 3.05 -0.39 24.10
C SER A 172 1.90 0.49 24.60
N PHE A 173 1.77 0.70 25.90
CA PHE A 173 0.73 1.58 26.46
C PHE A 173 1.10 3.07 26.44
N PHE A 174 2.34 3.41 26.12
CA PHE A 174 2.74 4.81 25.98
C PHE A 174 2.23 5.39 24.65
N SER A 175 1.83 6.67 24.69
CA SER A 175 1.47 7.38 23.47
C SER A 175 2.66 7.52 22.52
N PRO A 176 2.52 7.20 21.23
CA PRO A 176 3.56 7.42 20.22
C PRO A 176 3.76 8.91 19.89
N ALA A 177 3.04 9.81 20.54
CA ALA A 177 3.15 11.25 20.38
C ALA A 177 4.19 11.88 21.32
N GLY A 178 4.55 13.13 21.06
CA GLY A 178 5.43 13.95 21.89
C GLY A 178 6.77 14.29 21.23
N PHE A 179 7.53 15.18 21.86
CA PHE A 179 8.75 15.76 21.31
C PHE A 179 9.83 14.72 20.95
N ASN A 180 9.98 13.69 21.74
CA ASN A 180 11.05 12.70 21.57
C ASN A 180 10.63 11.48 20.76
N ARG A 181 9.35 11.18 20.68
CA ARG A 181 8.82 9.96 20.05
C ARG A 181 7.95 10.22 18.82
N GLY A 182 7.21 11.34 18.79
CA GLY A 182 6.20 11.64 17.78
C GLY A 182 6.71 12.36 16.53
N ASN A 183 7.99 12.23 16.18
CA ASN A 183 8.56 12.93 15.04
C ASN A 183 8.44 12.09 13.76
N VAL A 184 7.62 12.56 12.81
CA VAL A 184 7.48 11.96 11.47
C VAL A 184 8.73 12.24 10.64
N ARG A 185 9.47 11.20 10.30
CA ARG A 185 10.76 11.31 9.61
C ARG A 185 10.57 11.65 8.12
N GLY A 186 11.48 12.47 7.60
CA GLY A 186 11.54 12.81 6.17
C GLY A 186 10.38 13.67 5.66
N ALA A 187 9.51 14.17 6.51
CA ALA A 187 8.42 15.05 6.10
C ALA A 187 8.95 16.47 5.86
N VAL A 188 8.75 16.99 4.65
CA VAL A 188 9.00 18.39 4.29
C VAL A 188 7.80 19.25 4.71
N LYS A 189 6.59 18.75 4.47
CA LYS A 189 5.33 19.36 4.88
C LYS A 189 4.22 18.29 4.93
N LEU A 190 3.14 18.61 5.61
CA LEU A 190 1.89 17.84 5.55
C LEU A 190 1.05 18.29 4.35
N SER A 191 0.10 17.46 3.91
CA SER A 191 -0.84 17.79 2.83
C SER A 191 -1.70 19.01 3.19
N TYR A 192 -2.10 19.10 4.46
CA TYR A 192 -2.70 20.28 5.05
C TYR A 192 -2.31 20.38 6.53
N ASN A 193 -2.44 21.54 7.12
CA ASN A 193 -2.13 21.77 8.53
C ASN A 193 -3.39 22.31 9.24
N PRO A 194 -4.12 21.44 9.96
CA PRO A 194 -5.36 21.86 10.61
C PRO A 194 -5.08 22.84 11.75
N THR A 195 -5.88 23.91 11.82
CA THR A 195 -5.92 24.84 12.93
C THR A 195 -6.41 24.14 14.21
N LYS A 196 -6.30 24.81 15.36
CA LYS A 196 -6.82 24.27 16.63
C LYS A 196 -8.31 23.92 16.52
N ALA A 197 -9.12 24.84 15.95
CA ALA A 197 -10.55 24.64 15.79
C ALA A 197 -10.88 23.43 14.88
N GLU A 198 -10.14 23.26 13.80
CA GLU A 198 -10.30 22.12 12.88
C GLU A 198 -9.88 20.80 13.54
N ARG A 199 -8.82 20.79 14.35
CA ARG A 199 -8.46 19.62 15.16
C ARG A 199 -9.56 19.26 16.17
N ASP A 200 -10.16 20.26 16.82
CA ASP A 200 -11.28 20.05 17.73
C ASP A 200 -12.51 19.45 16.99
N GLN A 201 -12.73 19.84 15.73
CA GLN A 201 -13.77 19.23 14.87
C GLN A 201 -13.44 17.75 14.55
N LEU A 202 -12.20 17.44 14.17
CA LEU A 202 -11.76 16.06 13.95
C LEU A 202 -11.95 15.19 15.20
N TYR A 203 -11.64 15.71 16.38
CA TYR A 203 -11.88 15.00 17.64
C TYR A 203 -13.36 14.76 17.96
N ARG A 204 -14.24 15.67 17.57
CA ARG A 204 -15.68 15.54 17.82
C ARG A 204 -16.39 14.62 16.83
N ALA A 205 -15.79 14.37 15.70
CA ALA A 205 -16.36 13.53 14.64
C ALA A 205 -16.24 12.02 14.92
N ARG A 206 -15.77 11.62 16.09
CA ARG A 206 -15.64 10.24 16.54
C ARG A 206 -16.95 9.67 17.07
#